data_a990353e209e547786d492bc80e8ffdb
#
_entry.id   a990353e209e547786d492bc80e8ffdb
#
_cell.length_a   1.000
_cell.length_b   1.000
_cell.length_c   1.000
_cell.angle_alpha   90.00
_cell.angle_beta   90.00
_cell.angle_gamma   90.00
#
_symmetry.space_group_name_H-M   'P 1'
#
loop_
_entity.id
_entity.type
_entity.pdbx_description
1 polymer ?
#
loop_
_entity_poly.entity_id
_entity_poly.type
_entity_poly.pdbx_seq_one_letter_code
_entity_poly.pdbx_strand_id
1 'polypeptide(L)'
;MSEIDEDVLRGVPEAAREKLLELVEKDVSIREHVDNVDELEKLVRYNKNLLELLRNFVNFEEFYSDAPAIFQYGRLFIDSRDCGLCIRVDDVSKHASLAAASYGYLIYCTCRRMGEADINIVAVVTAGDSDNLVVGRNGVFYDRAGRDWDASVVKIIHNPVSLMQAFWSPYKRAIKWFSELVAKYTSTADTKVVENLTESVLPPKASTKVEIKKIDVGTVAALGVAVGGITTAFGIILDSFLHLGYWIPLGIVGVVLAISLPSMVVAALKLRIRSLAPLLDANGWAVNGKAAISVLFGGKLTKVASVPLTVRRSLRKSRDLKILFAAIILAILSVAAALAYKKYGAVKSVSGAEGAATAVSAASAKQNAAAAT
;
A
#
# COMPACT_ATOMS: atom_id res chain seq x y z
N MET A 1 23.53 -22.37 -32.43
CA MET A 1 24.82 -22.93 -32.79
C MET A 1 25.82 -22.37 -31.81
N SER A 2 26.20 -23.12 -30.78
CA SER A 2 27.32 -22.71 -29.93
C SER A 2 28.58 -22.84 -30.78
N GLU A 3 29.21 -21.70 -31.11
CA GLU A 3 30.58 -21.70 -31.61
C GLU A 3 31.42 -22.51 -30.62
N ILE A 4 31.93 -23.62 -31.06
CA ILE A 4 32.93 -24.36 -30.28
C ILE A 4 34.12 -23.43 -30.20
N ASP A 5 34.40 -22.96 -28.99
CA ASP A 5 35.45 -22.00 -28.70
C ASP A 5 36.78 -22.57 -29.24
N GLU A 6 37.40 -21.89 -30.19
CA GLU A 6 38.64 -22.36 -30.87
C GLU A 6 39.77 -22.61 -29.87
N ASP A 7 39.72 -21.95 -28.72
CA ASP A 7 40.67 -22.13 -27.62
C ASP A 7 40.52 -23.49 -26.90
N VAL A 8 39.31 -24.08 -26.87
CA VAL A 8 39.06 -25.40 -26.28
C VAL A 8 39.66 -26.49 -27.18
N LEU A 9 39.72 -26.28 -28.50
CA LEU A 9 40.27 -27.21 -29.47
C LEU A 9 41.79 -27.20 -29.50
N ARG A 10 42.47 -26.15 -29.03
CA ARG A 10 43.95 -26.06 -29.04
C ARG A 10 44.66 -27.04 -28.09
N GLY A 11 43.95 -27.56 -27.09
CA GLY A 11 44.48 -28.54 -26.13
C GLY A 11 44.24 -30.02 -26.49
N VAL A 12 43.52 -30.31 -27.59
CA VAL A 12 43.09 -31.66 -27.95
C VAL A 12 44.10 -32.27 -28.95
N PRO A 13 44.57 -33.55 -28.76
CA PRO A 13 45.45 -34.25 -29.72
C PRO A 13 44.82 -34.30 -31.11
N GLU A 14 45.63 -34.13 -32.15
CA GLU A 14 45.19 -34.00 -33.55
C GLU A 14 44.28 -35.15 -34.04
N ALA A 15 44.55 -36.37 -33.62
CA ALA A 15 43.76 -37.57 -33.94
C ALA A 15 42.36 -37.53 -33.22
N ALA A 16 42.24 -36.85 -32.07
CA ALA A 16 40.96 -36.69 -31.37
C ALA A 16 40.16 -35.49 -31.95
N ARG A 17 40.86 -34.48 -32.48
CA ARG A 17 40.28 -33.36 -33.20
C ARG A 17 39.59 -33.79 -34.49
N GLU A 18 40.26 -34.66 -35.26
CA GLU A 18 39.70 -35.20 -36.50
C GLU A 18 38.43 -36.03 -36.27
N LYS A 19 38.43 -36.87 -35.21
CA LYS A 19 37.22 -37.59 -34.78
C LYS A 19 36.10 -36.68 -34.30
N LEU A 20 36.41 -35.59 -33.60
CA LEU A 20 35.43 -34.62 -33.18
C LEU A 20 34.81 -33.88 -34.38
N LEU A 21 35.62 -33.52 -35.38
CA LEU A 21 35.12 -32.90 -36.61
C LEU A 21 34.18 -33.84 -37.38
N GLU A 22 34.59 -35.14 -37.52
CA GLU A 22 33.73 -36.15 -38.15
C GLU A 22 32.38 -36.32 -37.40
N LEU A 23 32.41 -36.32 -36.06
CA LEU A 23 31.18 -36.40 -35.25
C LEU A 23 30.31 -35.16 -35.40
N VAL A 24 30.90 -33.96 -35.44
CA VAL A 24 30.17 -32.70 -35.67
C VAL A 24 29.53 -32.68 -37.07
N GLU A 25 30.28 -33.18 -38.11
CA GLU A 25 29.73 -33.27 -39.48
C GLU A 25 28.55 -34.25 -39.54
N LYS A 26 28.64 -35.39 -38.86
CA LYS A 26 27.53 -36.34 -38.70
C LYS A 26 26.36 -35.72 -37.95
N ASP A 27 26.60 -35.00 -36.85
CA ASP A 27 25.56 -34.30 -36.09
C ASP A 27 24.82 -33.27 -36.95
N VAL A 28 25.58 -32.48 -37.73
CA VAL A 28 25.00 -31.51 -38.68
C VAL A 28 24.15 -32.21 -39.74
N SER A 29 24.56 -33.36 -40.24
CA SER A 29 23.82 -34.11 -41.30
C SER A 29 22.47 -34.67 -40.82
N ILE A 30 22.36 -35.00 -39.53
CA ILE A 30 21.11 -35.53 -38.96
C ILE A 30 20.26 -34.47 -38.29
N ARG A 31 20.77 -33.25 -38.12
CA ARG A 31 20.11 -32.17 -37.40
C ARG A 31 18.71 -31.84 -37.96
N GLU A 32 18.56 -31.78 -39.27
CA GLU A 32 17.28 -31.54 -39.92
C GLU A 32 16.24 -32.62 -39.55
N HIS A 33 16.66 -33.87 -39.44
CA HIS A 33 15.76 -34.96 -39.02
C HIS A 33 15.37 -34.85 -37.55
N VAL A 34 16.32 -34.47 -36.69
CA VAL A 34 16.07 -34.25 -35.27
C VAL A 34 15.09 -33.07 -35.08
N ASP A 35 15.33 -31.95 -35.76
CA ASP A 35 14.47 -30.79 -35.72
C ASP A 35 13.02 -31.13 -36.20
N ASN A 36 12.90 -31.93 -37.24
CA ASN A 36 11.61 -32.41 -37.74
C ASN A 36 10.88 -33.31 -36.71
N VAL A 37 11.62 -34.18 -36.01
CA VAL A 37 11.05 -35.03 -34.94
C VAL A 37 10.60 -34.18 -33.77
N ASP A 38 11.37 -33.18 -33.36
CA ASP A 38 11.03 -32.25 -32.29
C ASP A 38 9.77 -31.42 -32.65
N GLU A 39 9.64 -30.96 -33.89
CA GLU A 39 8.47 -30.27 -34.36
C GLU A 39 7.22 -31.16 -34.37
N LEU A 40 7.37 -32.42 -34.79
CA LEU A 40 6.30 -33.40 -34.73
C LEU A 40 5.89 -33.71 -33.30
N GLU A 41 6.83 -33.85 -32.38
CA GLU A 41 6.57 -34.03 -30.96
C GLU A 41 5.78 -32.82 -30.39
N LYS A 42 6.21 -31.60 -30.70
CA LYS A 42 5.46 -30.38 -30.34
C LYS A 42 4.03 -30.41 -30.85
N LEU A 43 3.84 -30.75 -32.13
CA LEU A 43 2.50 -30.82 -32.72
C LEU A 43 1.61 -31.83 -32.02
N VAL A 44 2.13 -33.02 -31.72
CA VAL A 44 1.38 -34.06 -30.99
C VAL A 44 1.03 -33.60 -29.57
N ARG A 45 1.98 -32.98 -28.88
CA ARG A 45 1.76 -32.41 -27.52
C ARG A 45 0.71 -31.29 -27.57
N TYR A 46 0.78 -30.38 -28.54
CA TYR A 46 -0.24 -29.32 -28.71
C TYR A 46 -1.62 -29.93 -28.98
N ASN A 47 -1.74 -30.88 -29.90
CA ASN A 47 -3.02 -31.51 -30.18
C ASN A 47 -3.62 -32.22 -28.96
N LYS A 48 -2.78 -32.92 -28.19
CA LYS A 48 -3.21 -33.64 -26.98
C LYS A 48 -3.69 -32.70 -25.88
N ASN A 49 -3.00 -31.57 -25.66
CA ASN A 49 -3.24 -30.66 -24.54
C ASN A 49 -3.88 -29.33 -24.98
N LEU A 50 -4.37 -29.22 -26.22
CA LEU A 50 -4.90 -27.98 -26.79
C LEU A 50 -6.02 -27.38 -25.93
N LEU A 51 -6.95 -28.22 -25.47
CA LEU A 51 -8.08 -27.77 -24.67
C LEU A 51 -7.63 -27.17 -23.33
N GLU A 52 -6.68 -27.79 -22.66
CA GLU A 52 -6.11 -27.31 -21.40
C GLU A 52 -5.36 -25.98 -21.61
N LEU A 53 -4.63 -25.85 -22.72
CA LEU A 53 -3.95 -24.64 -23.10
C LEU A 53 -4.93 -23.49 -23.36
N LEU A 54 -6.01 -23.74 -24.09
CA LEU A 54 -7.06 -22.75 -24.35
C LEU A 54 -7.76 -22.30 -23.07
N ARG A 55 -8.08 -23.22 -22.15
CA ARG A 55 -8.72 -22.91 -20.88
C ARG A 55 -7.86 -22.08 -19.94
N ASN A 56 -6.53 -22.23 -20.00
CA ASN A 56 -5.61 -21.52 -19.11
C ASN A 56 -5.11 -20.19 -19.67
N PHE A 57 -4.86 -20.07 -20.99
CA PHE A 57 -4.17 -18.91 -21.56
C PHE A 57 -4.97 -18.11 -22.59
N VAL A 58 -6.13 -18.59 -23.00
CA VAL A 58 -7.01 -17.88 -23.95
C VAL A 58 -8.28 -17.39 -23.28
N ASN A 59 -9.10 -18.28 -22.74
CA ASN A 59 -10.35 -17.92 -22.07
C ASN A 59 -10.22 -17.80 -20.54
N PHE A 60 -9.13 -18.27 -19.94
CA PHE A 60 -8.87 -18.25 -18.50
C PHE A 60 -9.97 -18.92 -17.65
N GLU A 61 -10.66 -19.91 -18.20
CA GLU A 61 -11.78 -20.60 -17.54
C GLU A 61 -11.36 -21.20 -16.20
N GLU A 62 -10.20 -21.85 -16.13
CA GLU A 62 -9.68 -22.44 -14.89
C GLU A 62 -9.32 -21.37 -13.87
N PHE A 63 -8.73 -20.26 -14.30
CA PHE A 63 -8.40 -19.14 -13.40
C PHE A 63 -9.61 -18.53 -12.72
N TYR A 64 -10.72 -18.43 -13.45
CA TYR A 64 -11.98 -17.88 -12.90
C TYR A 64 -12.84 -18.91 -12.17
N SER A 65 -12.51 -20.21 -12.30
CA SER A 65 -13.17 -21.31 -11.57
C SER A 65 -12.62 -21.46 -10.14
N ASP A 66 -13.08 -22.48 -9.45
CA ASP A 66 -12.55 -22.85 -8.13
C ASP A 66 -11.31 -23.77 -8.22
N ALA A 67 -11.01 -24.31 -9.42
CA ALA A 67 -9.82 -25.09 -9.67
C ALA A 67 -8.59 -24.17 -9.92
N PRO A 68 -7.42 -24.54 -9.41
CA PRO A 68 -6.22 -23.73 -9.64
C PRO A 68 -5.74 -23.86 -11.09
N ALA A 69 -5.58 -22.73 -11.79
CA ALA A 69 -5.03 -22.68 -13.14
C ALA A 69 -3.58 -23.20 -13.19
N ILE A 70 -3.12 -23.64 -14.37
CA ILE A 70 -1.82 -24.30 -14.56
C ILE A 70 -0.64 -23.43 -14.12
N PHE A 71 -0.74 -22.11 -14.29
CA PHE A 71 0.29 -21.14 -13.90
C PHE A 71 0.32 -20.82 -12.39
N GLN A 72 -0.72 -21.19 -11.63
CA GLN A 72 -0.73 -21.02 -10.18
C GLN A 72 0.15 -22.13 -9.55
N TYR A 73 1.30 -21.74 -9.04
CA TYR A 73 2.30 -22.67 -8.53
C TYR A 73 2.02 -23.21 -7.14
N GLY A 74 1.21 -22.48 -6.34
CA GLY A 74 0.90 -22.86 -4.97
C GLY A 74 0.16 -21.75 -4.22
N ARG A 75 0.28 -21.75 -2.88
CA ARG A 75 -0.36 -20.80 -1.97
C ARG A 75 0.63 -20.25 -0.96
N LEU A 76 0.67 -18.93 -0.82
CA LEU A 76 1.52 -18.25 0.17
C LEU A 76 0.68 -17.80 1.36
N PHE A 77 1.09 -18.25 2.54
CA PHE A 77 0.54 -17.81 3.82
C PHE A 77 1.49 -16.80 4.46
N ILE A 78 1.07 -15.53 4.51
CA ILE A 78 1.88 -14.45 5.04
C ILE A 78 0.98 -13.39 5.71
N ASP A 79 1.35 -12.95 6.91
CA ASP A 79 0.67 -11.90 7.66
C ASP A 79 -0.86 -12.08 7.71
N SER A 80 -1.30 -13.25 8.16
CA SER A 80 -2.72 -13.64 8.25
C SER A 80 -3.48 -13.63 6.91
N ARG A 81 -2.77 -13.72 5.79
CA ARG A 81 -3.33 -13.81 4.44
C ARG A 81 -2.98 -15.13 3.80
N ASP A 82 -3.94 -15.67 3.06
CA ASP A 82 -3.81 -16.83 2.20
C ASP A 82 -3.89 -16.32 0.75
N CYS A 83 -2.73 -16.23 0.10
CA CYS A 83 -2.60 -15.75 -1.28
C CYS A 83 -2.60 -16.96 -2.22
N GLY A 84 -3.72 -17.19 -2.91
CA GLY A 84 -3.88 -18.31 -3.86
C GLY A 84 -3.30 -18.02 -5.25
N LEU A 85 -3.02 -16.77 -5.60
CA LEU A 85 -2.37 -16.43 -6.86
C LEU A 85 -0.87 -16.25 -6.64
N CYS A 86 -0.14 -17.36 -6.75
CA CYS A 86 1.32 -17.42 -6.67
C CYS A 86 1.87 -18.01 -7.97
N ILE A 87 2.84 -17.35 -8.58
CA ILE A 87 3.47 -17.76 -9.85
C ILE A 87 4.97 -17.93 -9.59
N ARG A 88 5.56 -18.99 -10.12
CA ARG A 88 7.01 -19.21 -10.07
C ARG A 88 7.70 -18.20 -10.97
N VAL A 89 8.86 -17.69 -10.54
CA VAL A 89 9.64 -16.69 -11.23
C VAL A 89 11.11 -17.12 -11.23
N ASP A 90 11.76 -17.08 -12.38
CA ASP A 90 13.18 -17.43 -12.47
C ASP A 90 14.06 -16.23 -12.06
N ASP A 91 13.82 -15.05 -12.63
CA ASP A 91 14.52 -13.79 -12.29
C ASP A 91 13.54 -12.73 -11.75
N VAL A 92 13.68 -12.42 -10.46
CA VAL A 92 12.85 -11.44 -9.76
C VAL A 92 12.98 -10.03 -10.37
N SER A 93 14.18 -9.63 -10.80
CA SER A 93 14.43 -8.27 -11.28
C SER A 93 13.82 -8.05 -12.66
N LYS A 94 14.05 -8.98 -13.57
CA LYS A 94 13.49 -8.97 -14.93
C LYS A 94 11.97 -9.05 -14.89
N HIS A 95 11.44 -10.00 -14.14
CA HIS A 95 9.99 -10.18 -13.99
C HIS A 95 9.31 -8.94 -13.42
N ALA A 96 9.87 -8.35 -12.36
CA ALA A 96 9.26 -7.20 -11.68
C ALA A 96 9.11 -5.97 -12.59
N SER A 97 9.99 -5.78 -13.57
CA SER A 97 9.92 -4.65 -14.49
C SER A 97 8.67 -4.69 -15.37
N LEU A 98 8.34 -5.85 -15.92
CA LEU A 98 7.16 -6.06 -16.76
C LEU A 98 5.88 -6.23 -15.95
N ALA A 99 5.96 -7.00 -14.87
CA ALA A 99 4.82 -7.30 -14.00
C ALA A 99 4.25 -6.06 -13.28
N ALA A 100 5.01 -4.97 -13.16
CA ALA A 100 4.53 -3.70 -12.61
C ALA A 100 3.30 -3.14 -13.37
N ALA A 101 3.20 -3.41 -14.67
CA ALA A 101 2.07 -3.03 -15.52
C ALA A 101 0.77 -3.76 -15.19
N SER A 102 0.81 -4.81 -14.35
CA SER A 102 -0.39 -5.53 -13.90
C SER A 102 -1.29 -4.72 -12.95
N TYR A 103 -0.76 -3.64 -12.35
CA TYR A 103 -1.38 -2.84 -11.29
C TYR A 103 -1.78 -3.66 -10.04
N GLY A 104 -1.28 -4.89 -9.91
CA GLY A 104 -1.42 -5.71 -8.71
C GLY A 104 -0.45 -5.29 -7.60
N TYR A 105 -0.77 -5.57 -6.35
CA TYR A 105 0.18 -5.53 -5.25
C TYR A 105 0.97 -6.83 -5.26
N LEU A 106 2.26 -6.77 -5.58
CA LEU A 106 3.09 -7.95 -5.83
C LEU A 106 4.11 -8.12 -4.73
N ILE A 107 4.19 -9.33 -4.20
CA ILE A 107 5.18 -9.75 -3.20
C ILE A 107 6.04 -10.82 -3.83
N TYR A 108 7.34 -10.53 -3.97
CA TYR A 108 8.33 -11.50 -4.41
C TYR A 108 8.96 -12.15 -3.19
N CYS A 109 8.94 -13.48 -3.17
CA CYS A 109 9.54 -14.27 -2.10
C CYS A 109 10.55 -15.24 -2.67
N THR A 110 11.67 -15.40 -1.95
CA THR A 110 12.55 -16.55 -2.10
C THR A 110 12.11 -17.62 -1.12
N CYS A 111 11.83 -18.79 -1.64
CA CYS A 111 11.34 -19.93 -0.87
C CYS A 111 12.45 -20.97 -0.76
N ARG A 112 12.72 -21.41 0.48
CA ARG A 112 13.78 -22.35 0.81
C ARG A 112 13.22 -23.61 1.43
N ARG A 113 13.84 -24.74 1.09
CA ARG A 113 13.54 -26.05 1.67
C ARG A 113 14.81 -26.87 1.79
N MET A 114 14.96 -27.58 2.92
CA MET A 114 16.14 -28.43 3.12
C MET A 114 16.24 -29.49 2.03
N GLY A 115 17.41 -29.58 1.41
CA GLY A 115 17.70 -30.59 0.36
C GLY A 115 17.17 -30.26 -1.04
N GLU A 116 16.54 -29.11 -1.23
CA GLU A 116 16.06 -28.65 -2.55
C GLU A 116 16.68 -27.29 -2.91
N ALA A 117 16.71 -26.96 -4.20
CA ALA A 117 17.17 -25.66 -4.68
C ALA A 117 16.16 -24.56 -4.33
N ASP A 118 16.66 -23.36 -4.02
CA ASP A 118 15.83 -22.19 -3.76
C ASP A 118 14.94 -21.88 -4.97
N ILE A 119 13.70 -21.53 -4.73
CA ILE A 119 12.74 -21.11 -5.76
C ILE A 119 12.26 -19.69 -5.46
N ASN A 120 12.05 -18.90 -6.51
CA ASN A 120 11.43 -17.60 -6.38
C ASN A 120 9.98 -17.66 -6.84
N ILE A 121 9.12 -16.97 -6.09
CA ILE A 121 7.71 -16.83 -6.42
C ILE A 121 7.28 -15.37 -6.36
N VAL A 122 6.26 -15.02 -7.13
CA VAL A 122 5.50 -13.78 -6.97
C VAL A 122 4.10 -14.12 -6.51
N ALA A 123 3.68 -13.54 -5.39
CA ALA A 123 2.30 -13.62 -4.89
C ALA A 123 1.58 -12.31 -5.16
N VAL A 124 0.34 -12.36 -5.62
CA VAL A 124 -0.51 -11.19 -5.86
C VAL A 124 -1.46 -11.03 -4.70
N VAL A 125 -1.34 -9.93 -3.96
CA VAL A 125 -2.28 -9.57 -2.89
C VAL A 125 -3.43 -8.78 -3.48
N THR A 126 -4.63 -9.32 -3.37
CA THR A 126 -5.83 -8.79 -4.04
C THR A 126 -6.92 -8.33 -3.09
N ALA A 127 -6.79 -8.64 -1.79
CA ALA A 127 -7.74 -8.22 -0.74
C ALA A 127 -7.03 -7.94 0.60
N GLY A 128 -7.70 -7.24 1.49
CA GLY A 128 -7.19 -6.80 2.79
C GLY A 128 -6.49 -5.45 2.72
N ASP A 129 -5.46 -5.30 3.53
CA ASP A 129 -4.52 -4.16 3.53
C ASP A 129 -3.09 -4.64 3.25
N SER A 130 -2.12 -3.74 3.24
CA SER A 130 -0.71 -4.07 3.02
C SER A 130 0.21 -3.53 4.13
N ASP A 131 -0.35 -3.13 5.26
CA ASP A 131 0.37 -2.34 6.27
C ASP A 131 1.58 -3.06 6.87
N ASN A 132 1.48 -4.38 7.06
CA ASN A 132 2.52 -5.19 7.67
C ASN A 132 3.38 -5.97 6.65
N LEU A 133 3.16 -5.76 5.37
CA LEU A 133 3.93 -6.41 4.31
C LEU A 133 5.20 -5.59 4.04
N VAL A 134 6.32 -6.08 4.54
CA VAL A 134 7.64 -5.43 4.41
C VAL A 134 8.66 -6.44 3.89
N VAL A 135 9.71 -5.93 3.25
CA VAL A 135 10.85 -6.75 2.81
C VAL A 135 11.51 -7.37 4.05
N GLY A 136 11.90 -8.64 3.95
CA GLY A 136 12.44 -9.43 5.06
C GLY A 136 11.38 -10.13 5.90
N ARG A 137 10.08 -9.94 5.63
CA ARG A 137 9.01 -10.68 6.32
C ARG A 137 9.00 -12.13 5.88
N ASN A 138 8.80 -13.04 6.85
CA ASN A 138 8.71 -14.47 6.59
C ASN A 138 7.25 -14.91 6.46
N GLY A 139 7.03 -15.92 5.64
CA GLY A 139 5.76 -16.62 5.43
C GLY A 139 6.02 -18.09 5.13
N VAL A 140 4.96 -18.84 4.91
CA VAL A 140 5.01 -20.24 4.51
C VAL A 140 4.36 -20.39 3.14
N PHE A 141 5.06 -21.03 2.23
CA PHE A 141 4.55 -21.32 0.89
C PHE A 141 4.31 -22.82 0.76
N TYR A 142 3.13 -23.20 0.29
CA TYR A 142 2.78 -24.57 -0.07
C TYR A 142 2.69 -24.69 -1.59
N ASP A 143 3.49 -25.58 -2.17
CA ASP A 143 3.44 -25.87 -3.59
C ASP A 143 2.23 -26.77 -3.96
N ARG A 144 2.06 -27.07 -5.25
CA ARG A 144 0.98 -27.95 -5.73
C ARG A 144 1.09 -29.39 -5.24
N ALA A 145 2.29 -29.85 -4.89
CA ALA A 145 2.53 -31.17 -4.34
C ALA A 145 2.25 -31.21 -2.83
N GLY A 146 1.84 -30.10 -2.22
CA GLY A 146 1.59 -29.98 -0.78
C GLY A 146 2.84 -29.88 0.07
N ARG A 147 4.02 -29.62 -0.54
CA ARG A 147 5.28 -29.45 0.17
C ARG A 147 5.35 -28.02 0.71
N ASP A 148 5.82 -27.90 1.94
CA ASP A 148 6.03 -26.62 2.63
C ASP A 148 7.42 -26.03 2.32
N TRP A 149 7.48 -24.71 2.21
CA TRP A 149 8.68 -23.95 1.94
C TRP A 149 8.71 -22.72 2.85
N ASP A 150 9.87 -22.41 3.40
CA ASP A 150 10.10 -21.17 4.13
C ASP A 150 10.23 -20.01 3.14
N ALA A 151 9.26 -19.13 3.10
CA ALA A 151 9.22 -18.00 2.19
C ALA A 151 9.68 -16.71 2.88
N SER A 152 10.66 -16.01 2.30
CA SER A 152 11.10 -14.70 2.77
C SER A 152 10.87 -13.64 1.70
N VAL A 153 10.27 -12.50 2.06
CA VAL A 153 9.98 -11.41 1.14
C VAL A 153 11.26 -10.69 0.74
N VAL A 154 11.57 -10.68 -0.55
CA VAL A 154 12.77 -10.02 -1.10
C VAL A 154 12.45 -8.69 -1.81
N LYS A 155 11.25 -8.55 -2.40
CA LYS A 155 10.85 -7.33 -3.11
C LYS A 155 9.34 -7.15 -3.08
N ILE A 156 8.88 -5.90 -3.04
CA ILE A 156 7.46 -5.56 -3.07
C ILE A 156 7.22 -4.49 -4.14
N ILE A 157 6.19 -4.69 -4.97
CA ILE A 157 5.66 -3.65 -5.86
C ILE A 157 4.36 -3.13 -5.25
N HIS A 158 4.40 -1.87 -4.82
CA HIS A 158 3.30 -1.22 -4.12
C HIS A 158 2.23 -0.72 -5.09
N ASN A 159 1.04 -1.29 -5.01
CA ASN A 159 -0.18 -0.80 -5.65
C ASN A 159 -1.34 -0.87 -4.65
N PRO A 160 -2.45 -0.16 -4.89
CA PRO A 160 -3.61 -0.26 -4.02
C PRO A 160 -4.17 -1.69 -3.98
N VAL A 161 -4.41 -2.21 -2.78
CA VAL A 161 -5.06 -3.52 -2.58
C VAL A 161 -6.57 -3.37 -2.50
N SER A 162 -7.06 -2.32 -1.81
CA SER A 162 -8.48 -2.04 -1.62
C SER A 162 -8.78 -0.54 -1.55
N LEU A 163 -10.05 -0.16 -1.80
CA LEU A 163 -10.50 1.23 -1.68
C LEU A 163 -10.43 1.74 -0.23
N MET A 164 -10.70 0.86 0.75
CA MET A 164 -10.61 1.21 2.17
C MET A 164 -9.17 1.54 2.58
N GLN A 165 -8.19 0.79 2.07
CA GLN A 165 -6.77 1.09 2.27
C GLN A 165 -6.41 2.46 1.68
N ALA A 166 -6.91 2.76 0.48
CA ALA A 166 -6.67 4.04 -0.19
C ALA A 166 -7.30 5.22 0.57
N PHE A 167 -8.48 5.03 1.15
CA PHE A 167 -9.13 6.03 2.01
C PHE A 167 -8.26 6.38 3.23
N TRP A 168 -7.71 5.39 3.93
CA TRP A 168 -6.89 5.61 5.10
C TRP A 168 -5.43 5.99 4.80
N SER A 169 -4.97 5.82 3.55
CA SER A 169 -3.56 6.01 3.19
C SER A 169 -3.01 7.41 3.48
N PRO A 170 -3.71 8.54 3.23
CA PRO A 170 -3.18 9.86 3.53
C PRO A 170 -3.00 10.08 5.05
N TYR A 171 -3.92 9.59 5.86
CA TYR A 171 -3.84 9.71 7.33
C TYR A 171 -2.70 8.86 7.90
N LYS A 172 -2.53 7.62 7.41
CA LYS A 172 -1.42 6.76 7.81
C LYS A 172 -0.06 7.37 7.46
N ARG A 173 0.06 8.01 6.30
CA ARG A 173 1.27 8.75 5.90
C ARG A 173 1.53 9.95 6.82
N ALA A 174 0.50 10.72 7.13
CA ALA A 174 0.62 11.86 8.04
C ALA A 174 1.04 11.42 9.44
N ILE A 175 0.47 10.34 9.99
CA ILE A 175 0.86 9.78 11.29
C ILE A 175 2.31 9.30 11.28
N LYS A 176 2.75 8.59 10.23
CA LYS A 176 4.14 8.15 10.08
C LYS A 176 5.10 9.35 10.04
N TRP A 177 4.79 10.33 9.21
CA TRP A 177 5.60 11.56 9.11
C TRP A 177 5.70 12.26 10.48
N PHE A 178 4.57 12.38 11.19
CA PHE A 178 4.56 12.99 12.52
C PHE A 178 5.36 12.17 13.53
N SER A 179 5.24 10.84 13.54
CA SER A 179 6.01 9.97 14.44
C SER A 179 7.52 10.03 14.15
N GLU A 180 7.93 10.12 12.89
CA GLU A 180 9.32 10.31 12.49
C GLU A 180 9.85 11.68 12.93
N LEU A 181 9.02 12.72 12.83
CA LEU A 181 9.35 14.05 13.30
C LEU A 181 9.59 14.04 14.82
N VAL A 182 8.66 13.47 15.59
CA VAL A 182 8.79 13.33 17.05
C VAL A 182 10.02 12.52 17.42
N ALA A 183 10.27 11.38 16.74
CA ALA A 183 11.45 10.56 16.97
C ALA A 183 12.78 11.33 16.76
N LYS A 184 12.85 12.17 15.71
CA LYS A 184 14.00 13.04 15.47
C LYS A 184 14.21 14.05 16.60
N TYR A 185 13.12 14.66 17.09
CA TYR A 185 13.25 15.60 18.21
C TYR A 185 13.64 14.90 19.51
N THR A 186 13.11 13.70 19.78
CA THR A 186 13.45 12.93 20.98
C THR A 186 14.88 12.44 20.95
N SER A 187 15.36 11.87 19.82
CA SER A 187 16.74 11.42 19.70
C SER A 187 17.77 12.55 19.81
N THR A 188 17.42 13.76 19.36
CA THR A 188 18.28 14.95 19.50
C THR A 188 18.32 15.43 20.96
N ALA A 189 17.23 15.25 21.72
CA ALA A 189 17.18 15.57 23.14
C ALA A 189 18.01 14.58 23.97
N ASP A 190 17.89 13.28 23.69
CA ASP A 190 18.66 12.24 24.40
C ASP A 190 20.16 12.36 24.15
N THR A 191 20.58 12.71 22.94
CA THR A 191 22.01 12.93 22.63
C THR A 191 22.57 14.11 23.41
N LYS A 192 21.84 15.21 23.55
CA LYS A 192 22.23 16.37 24.33
C LYS A 192 22.27 16.10 25.84
N VAL A 193 21.36 15.26 26.34
CA VAL A 193 21.35 14.88 27.77
C VAL A 193 22.52 13.96 28.09
N VAL A 194 22.86 13.00 27.22
CA VAL A 194 24.01 12.10 27.41
C VAL A 194 25.33 12.87 27.29
N GLU A 195 25.45 13.82 26.36
CA GLU A 195 26.63 14.66 26.18
C GLU A 195 26.86 15.55 27.42
N ASN A 196 25.82 16.16 27.95
CA ASN A 196 25.91 16.97 29.19
C ASN A 196 26.19 16.14 30.45
N LEU A 197 25.78 14.89 30.52
CA LEU A 197 26.09 13.98 31.62
C LEU A 197 27.52 13.45 31.55
N THR A 198 28.05 13.24 30.33
CA THR A 198 29.45 12.78 30.14
C THR A 198 30.44 13.90 30.42
N GLU A 199 30.09 15.15 30.14
CA GLU A 199 30.95 16.33 30.44
C GLU A 199 31.04 16.65 31.93
N SER A 200 30.07 16.20 32.74
CA SER A 200 30.07 16.39 34.19
C SER A 200 30.94 15.41 34.98
N VAL A 201 31.52 14.39 34.35
CA VAL A 201 32.24 13.29 35.02
C VAL A 201 33.75 13.28 34.73
N LEU A 202 34.28 14.13 33.86
CA LEU A 202 35.71 14.18 33.52
C LEU A 202 36.38 15.49 34.04
N PRO A 203 37.60 15.43 34.64
CA PRO A 203 38.31 16.63 35.08
C PRO A 203 38.79 17.47 33.89
N PRO A 204 38.97 18.80 34.06
CA PRO A 204 39.18 19.73 32.98
C PRO A 204 40.53 19.56 32.30
N LYS A 205 40.56 19.14 31.04
CA LYS A 205 41.74 19.29 30.18
C LYS A 205 41.36 20.08 28.93
N ALA A 206 41.99 21.26 28.86
CA ALA A 206 42.31 22.09 27.70
C ALA A 206 41.22 22.33 26.62
N SER A 207 40.72 23.55 26.68
CA SER A 207 40.17 24.40 25.62
C SER A 207 40.37 23.92 24.18
N THR A 208 39.36 23.29 23.62
CA THR A 208 39.08 23.36 22.18
C THR A 208 37.81 24.19 22.01
N LYS A 209 37.94 25.36 21.37
CA LYS A 209 36.83 26.22 21.00
C LYS A 209 35.83 25.43 20.16
N VAL A 210 34.74 24.97 20.77
CA VAL A 210 33.56 24.56 20.02
C VAL A 210 32.95 25.83 19.45
N GLU A 211 33.09 26.03 18.15
CA GLU A 211 32.31 27.02 17.41
C GLU A 211 30.85 26.67 17.55
N ILE A 212 30.16 27.29 18.48
CA ILE A 212 28.72 27.33 18.54
C ILE A 212 28.28 27.99 17.23
N LYS A 213 27.86 27.20 16.27
CA LYS A 213 27.24 27.65 15.02
C LYS A 213 26.10 28.57 15.44
N LYS A 214 26.35 29.89 15.40
CA LYS A 214 25.35 30.91 15.72
C LYS A 214 24.16 30.62 14.84
N ILE A 215 23.03 30.27 15.45
CA ILE A 215 21.76 30.15 14.73
C ILE A 215 21.52 31.53 14.12
N ASP A 216 21.58 31.61 12.78
CA ASP A 216 21.42 32.85 12.05
C ASP A 216 20.07 33.45 12.39
N VAL A 217 20.06 34.72 12.82
CA VAL A 217 18.84 35.47 13.15
C VAL A 217 17.81 35.41 12.01
N GLY A 218 18.31 35.36 10.78
CA GLY A 218 17.48 35.17 9.57
C GLY A 218 16.72 33.83 9.58
N THR A 219 17.37 32.75 10.02
CA THR A 219 16.72 31.42 10.10
C THR A 219 15.63 31.39 11.18
N VAL A 220 15.87 32.04 12.32
CA VAL A 220 14.86 32.14 13.40
C VAL A 220 13.68 33.02 12.97
N ALA A 221 13.97 34.13 12.30
CA ALA A 221 12.93 35.01 11.76
C ALA A 221 12.10 34.30 10.68
N ALA A 222 12.74 33.58 9.74
CA ALA A 222 12.05 32.80 8.72
C ALA A 222 11.15 31.69 9.33
N LEU A 223 11.64 31.03 10.39
CA LEU A 223 10.86 30.01 11.11
C LEU A 223 9.67 30.67 11.83
N GLY A 224 9.86 31.84 12.44
CA GLY A 224 8.78 32.62 13.06
C GLY A 224 7.69 33.03 12.07
N VAL A 225 8.07 33.51 10.87
CA VAL A 225 7.11 33.85 9.81
C VAL A 225 6.40 32.59 9.30
N ALA A 226 7.10 31.48 9.11
CA ALA A 226 6.49 30.22 8.66
C ALA A 226 5.49 29.69 9.69
N VAL A 227 5.85 29.67 10.96
CA VAL A 227 4.95 29.24 12.06
C VAL A 227 3.77 30.21 12.19
N GLY A 228 4.03 31.53 12.15
CA GLY A 228 2.98 32.55 12.19
C GLY A 228 2.02 32.44 11.02
N GLY A 229 2.51 32.23 9.79
CA GLY A 229 1.69 32.02 8.59
C GLY A 229 0.81 30.77 8.68
N ILE A 230 1.37 29.65 9.16
CA ILE A 230 0.62 28.41 9.38
C ILE A 230 -0.46 28.62 10.45
N THR A 231 -0.12 29.26 11.56
CA THR A 231 -1.08 29.53 12.66
C THR A 231 -2.22 30.42 12.19
N THR A 232 -1.92 31.48 11.39
CA THR A 232 -2.93 32.37 10.84
C THR A 232 -3.85 31.64 9.86
N ALA A 233 -3.27 30.85 8.93
CA ALA A 233 -4.05 30.05 7.99
C ALA A 233 -4.96 29.05 8.72
N PHE A 234 -4.43 28.39 9.76
CA PHE A 234 -5.20 27.46 10.58
C PHE A 234 -6.31 28.18 11.35
N GLY A 235 -6.04 29.39 11.85
CA GLY A 235 -7.02 30.24 12.51
C GLY A 235 -8.19 30.63 11.59
N ILE A 236 -7.90 31.03 10.35
CA ILE A 236 -8.93 31.36 9.35
C ILE A 236 -9.77 30.14 8.99
N ILE A 237 -9.14 28.97 8.80
CA ILE A 237 -9.85 27.72 8.53
C ILE A 237 -10.74 27.35 9.71
N LEU A 238 -10.23 27.44 10.93
CA LEU A 238 -10.97 27.12 12.14
C LEU A 238 -12.16 28.08 12.36
N ASP A 239 -11.96 29.38 12.15
CA ASP A 239 -13.01 30.37 12.24
C ASP A 239 -14.11 30.14 11.19
N SER A 240 -13.74 29.92 9.94
CA SER A 240 -14.67 29.55 8.86
C SER A 240 -15.45 28.29 9.20
N PHE A 241 -14.77 27.31 9.85
CA PHE A 241 -15.38 26.07 10.27
C PHE A 241 -16.39 26.26 11.41
N LEU A 242 -16.06 27.11 12.38
CA LEU A 242 -16.95 27.46 13.50
C LEU A 242 -18.19 28.25 13.04
N HIS A 243 -18.06 29.05 11.96
CA HIS A 243 -19.19 29.76 11.36
C HIS A 243 -20.19 28.83 10.65
N LEU A 244 -19.85 27.58 10.36
CA LEU A 244 -20.77 26.59 9.80
C LEU A 244 -21.93 26.24 10.77
N GLY A 245 -21.81 26.52 12.07
CA GLY A 245 -22.83 26.26 13.06
C GLY A 245 -23.37 24.84 13.03
N TYR A 246 -24.66 24.66 12.72
CA TYR A 246 -25.32 23.34 12.66
C TYR A 246 -24.71 22.39 11.60
N TRP A 247 -24.05 22.93 10.55
CA TRP A 247 -23.45 22.19 9.46
C TRP A 247 -22.02 21.70 9.76
N ILE A 248 -21.46 21.93 10.95
CA ILE A 248 -20.12 21.49 11.37
C ILE A 248 -19.89 20.00 11.08
N PRO A 249 -20.82 19.05 11.42
CA PRO A 249 -20.59 17.62 11.12
C PRO A 249 -20.41 17.35 9.64
N LEU A 250 -21.17 18.02 8.78
CA LEU A 250 -21.04 17.91 7.32
C LEU A 250 -19.72 18.49 6.82
N GLY A 251 -19.27 19.60 7.42
CA GLY A 251 -17.97 20.19 7.14
C GLY A 251 -16.82 19.23 7.46
N ILE A 252 -16.85 18.52 8.60
CA ILE A 252 -15.86 17.49 8.96
C ILE A 252 -15.83 16.39 7.90
N VAL A 253 -17.00 15.87 7.54
CA VAL A 253 -17.10 14.83 6.49
C VAL A 253 -16.56 15.36 5.17
N GLY A 254 -16.86 16.62 4.81
CA GLY A 254 -16.35 17.28 3.60
C GLY A 254 -14.82 17.35 3.56
N VAL A 255 -14.18 17.76 4.65
CA VAL A 255 -12.70 17.83 4.75
C VAL A 255 -12.09 16.43 4.66
N VAL A 256 -12.65 15.45 5.38
CA VAL A 256 -12.19 14.05 5.31
C VAL A 256 -12.29 13.52 3.89
N LEU A 257 -13.42 13.76 3.22
CA LEU A 257 -13.60 13.35 1.82
C LEU A 257 -12.64 14.09 0.88
N ALA A 258 -12.45 15.40 1.03
CA ALA A 258 -11.55 16.18 0.20
C ALA A 258 -10.10 15.66 0.26
N ILE A 259 -9.64 15.21 1.43
CA ILE A 259 -8.30 14.62 1.62
C ILE A 259 -8.23 13.21 1.04
N SER A 260 -9.27 12.39 1.24
CA SER A 260 -9.25 10.96 0.86
C SER A 260 -9.68 10.71 -0.57
N LEU A 261 -10.54 11.55 -1.16
CA LEU A 261 -11.12 11.34 -2.48
C LEU A 261 -10.09 11.18 -3.61
N PRO A 262 -9.06 12.04 -3.73
CA PRO A 262 -8.05 11.88 -4.78
C PRO A 262 -7.35 10.52 -4.71
N SER A 263 -6.98 10.07 -3.51
CA SER A 263 -6.35 8.76 -3.28
C SER A 263 -7.28 7.62 -3.65
N MET A 264 -8.57 7.73 -3.30
CA MET A 264 -9.59 6.72 -3.63
C MET A 264 -9.85 6.63 -5.13
N VAL A 265 -9.91 7.76 -5.84
CA VAL A 265 -10.12 7.79 -7.30
C VAL A 265 -8.98 7.09 -8.02
N VAL A 266 -7.73 7.44 -7.69
CA VAL A 266 -6.55 6.78 -8.28
C VAL A 266 -6.55 5.28 -7.98
N ALA A 267 -6.89 4.88 -6.76
CA ALA A 267 -7.00 3.47 -6.39
C ALA A 267 -8.12 2.76 -7.16
N ALA A 268 -9.28 3.37 -7.29
CA ALA A 268 -10.40 2.82 -8.05
C ALA A 268 -10.04 2.56 -9.51
N LEU A 269 -9.36 3.52 -10.17
CA LEU A 269 -8.89 3.37 -11.54
C LEU A 269 -7.88 2.21 -11.65
N LYS A 270 -6.87 2.14 -10.78
CA LYS A 270 -5.88 1.06 -10.78
C LYS A 270 -6.52 -0.31 -10.53
N LEU A 271 -7.43 -0.41 -9.56
CA LEU A 271 -8.14 -1.67 -9.27
C LEU A 271 -9.03 -2.14 -10.43
N ARG A 272 -9.58 -1.21 -11.21
CA ARG A 272 -10.42 -1.54 -12.37
C ARG A 272 -9.62 -2.10 -13.54
N ILE A 273 -8.39 -1.62 -13.76
CA ILE A 273 -7.51 -2.05 -14.86
C ILE A 273 -6.55 -3.18 -14.47
N ARG A 274 -6.62 -3.66 -13.23
CA ARG A 274 -5.76 -4.73 -12.73
C ARG A 274 -5.92 -6.00 -13.56
N SER A 275 -4.79 -6.54 -14.07
CA SER A 275 -4.76 -7.68 -14.99
C SER A 275 -3.66 -8.68 -14.63
N LEU A 276 -3.92 -9.95 -14.93
CA LEU A 276 -2.95 -11.04 -14.79
C LEU A 276 -1.97 -11.09 -15.99
N ALA A 277 -2.40 -10.61 -17.17
CA ALA A 277 -1.62 -10.76 -18.40
C ALA A 277 -0.14 -10.32 -18.27
N PRO A 278 0.20 -9.11 -17.75
CA PRO A 278 1.59 -8.70 -17.62
C PRO A 278 2.44 -9.57 -16.69
N LEU A 279 1.80 -10.26 -15.72
CA LEU A 279 2.54 -11.21 -14.88
C LEU A 279 2.93 -12.48 -15.64
N LEU A 280 2.05 -12.96 -16.50
CA LEU A 280 2.33 -14.14 -17.32
C LEU A 280 3.30 -13.81 -18.46
N ASP A 281 3.14 -12.64 -19.09
CA ASP A 281 4.08 -12.14 -20.12
C ASP A 281 5.50 -12.00 -19.55
N ALA A 282 5.62 -11.54 -18.29
CA ALA A 282 6.91 -11.43 -17.61
C ALA A 282 7.61 -12.79 -17.39
N ASN A 283 6.85 -13.89 -17.35
CA ASN A 283 7.35 -15.26 -17.31
C ASN A 283 7.57 -15.87 -18.70
N GLY A 284 7.36 -15.11 -19.79
CA GLY A 284 7.52 -15.58 -21.15
C GLY A 284 6.32 -16.36 -21.71
N TRP A 285 5.15 -16.32 -21.04
CA TRP A 285 3.93 -16.91 -21.57
C TRP A 285 3.28 -15.96 -22.58
N ALA A 286 2.92 -16.47 -23.76
CA ALA A 286 2.17 -15.71 -24.74
C ALA A 286 0.70 -15.64 -24.31
N VAL A 287 0.28 -14.51 -23.74
CA VAL A 287 -1.10 -14.30 -23.27
C VAL A 287 -1.89 -13.51 -24.30
N ASN A 288 -2.89 -14.16 -24.91
CA ASN A 288 -3.75 -13.54 -25.91
C ASN A 288 -5.14 -13.17 -25.37
N GLY A 289 -5.18 -12.54 -24.19
CA GLY A 289 -6.44 -12.17 -23.56
C GLY A 289 -6.29 -11.21 -22.40
N LYS A 290 -7.41 -10.56 -22.02
CA LYS A 290 -7.46 -9.69 -20.84
C LYS A 290 -7.92 -10.52 -19.65
N ALA A 291 -7.00 -11.04 -18.86
CA ALA A 291 -7.28 -11.69 -17.59
C ALA A 291 -7.46 -10.64 -16.49
N ALA A 292 -8.62 -9.97 -16.45
CA ALA A 292 -8.91 -8.93 -15.48
C ALA A 292 -9.16 -9.52 -14.08
N ILE A 293 -8.61 -8.87 -13.04
CA ILE A 293 -8.83 -9.24 -11.65
C ILE A 293 -9.75 -8.20 -11.01
N SER A 294 -11.06 -8.46 -11.03
CA SER A 294 -12.05 -7.60 -10.38
C SER A 294 -11.89 -7.59 -8.85
N VAL A 295 -12.45 -6.59 -8.17
CA VAL A 295 -12.38 -6.48 -6.71
C VAL A 295 -13.06 -7.68 -6.03
N LEU A 296 -14.21 -8.12 -6.54
CA LEU A 296 -14.94 -9.28 -6.01
C LEU A 296 -14.15 -10.58 -6.19
N PHE A 297 -13.63 -10.80 -7.39
CA PHE A 297 -12.82 -11.98 -7.69
C PHE A 297 -11.49 -11.96 -6.90
N GLY A 298 -10.89 -10.78 -6.75
CA GLY A 298 -9.70 -10.60 -5.91
C GLY A 298 -9.90 -11.05 -4.46
N GLY A 299 -11.10 -10.87 -3.91
CA GLY A 299 -11.45 -11.39 -2.59
C GLY A 299 -11.45 -12.92 -2.48
N LYS A 300 -11.64 -13.65 -3.60
CA LYS A 300 -11.47 -15.10 -3.65
C LYS A 300 -10.00 -15.52 -3.70
N LEU A 301 -9.17 -14.76 -4.43
CA LEU A 301 -7.75 -15.06 -4.63
C LEU A 301 -6.91 -14.79 -3.37
N THR A 302 -7.26 -13.77 -2.59
CA THR A 302 -6.59 -13.49 -1.31
C THR A 302 -7.62 -13.54 -0.19
N LYS A 303 -7.51 -14.56 0.67
CA LYS A 303 -8.36 -14.70 1.85
C LYS A 303 -7.63 -14.11 3.06
N VAL A 304 -8.32 -13.28 3.83
CA VAL A 304 -7.81 -12.73 5.09
C VAL A 304 -8.33 -13.57 6.24
N ALA A 305 -7.43 -14.00 7.12
CA ALA A 305 -7.82 -14.77 8.29
C ALA A 305 -8.76 -13.98 9.20
N SER A 306 -9.84 -14.60 9.61
CA SER A 306 -10.76 -14.05 10.61
C SER A 306 -10.47 -14.63 11.98
N VAL A 307 -10.49 -13.77 13.00
CA VAL A 307 -10.30 -14.20 14.38
C VAL A 307 -11.46 -15.13 14.79
N PRO A 308 -11.19 -16.34 15.29
CA PRO A 308 -12.21 -17.25 15.74
C PRO A 308 -13.15 -16.62 16.79
N LEU A 309 -14.42 -17.01 16.79
CA LEU A 309 -15.44 -16.45 17.70
C LEU A 309 -15.07 -16.61 19.18
N THR A 310 -14.37 -17.69 19.53
CA THR A 310 -13.85 -17.97 20.87
C THR A 310 -12.84 -16.91 21.32
N VAL A 311 -11.92 -16.53 20.45
CA VAL A 311 -10.90 -15.51 20.72
C VAL A 311 -11.48 -14.10 20.67
N ARG A 312 -12.50 -13.83 19.85
CA ARG A 312 -13.21 -12.54 19.83
C ARG A 312 -13.79 -12.16 21.20
N ARG A 313 -14.17 -13.14 22.00
CA ARG A 313 -14.70 -12.90 23.36
C ARG A 313 -13.60 -12.46 24.33
N SER A 314 -12.39 -12.99 24.21
CA SER A 314 -11.24 -12.61 25.06
C SER A 314 -10.61 -11.28 24.65
N LEU A 315 -10.69 -10.89 23.38
CA LEU A 315 -10.19 -9.60 22.84
C LEU A 315 -11.21 -8.44 22.98
N ARG A 316 -12.22 -8.57 23.85
CA ARG A 316 -13.25 -7.54 24.09
C ARG A 316 -12.68 -6.16 24.48
N LYS A 317 -11.47 -6.15 25.07
CA LYS A 317 -10.75 -4.91 25.47
C LYS A 317 -10.52 -3.91 24.32
N SER A 318 -10.39 -4.38 23.08
CA SER A 318 -10.26 -3.48 21.92
C SER A 318 -11.57 -2.78 21.52
N ARG A 319 -12.71 -3.34 21.92
CA ARG A 319 -14.03 -2.74 21.68
C ARG A 319 -14.30 -1.57 22.61
N ASP A 320 -13.82 -1.68 23.85
CA ASP A 320 -14.02 -0.64 24.87
C ASP A 320 -13.26 0.64 24.48
N LEU A 321 -12.08 0.51 23.88
CA LEU A 321 -11.32 1.65 23.37
C LEU A 321 -12.05 2.35 22.20
N LYS A 322 -12.67 1.60 21.28
CA LYS A 322 -13.46 2.16 20.17
C LYS A 322 -14.74 2.84 20.68
N ILE A 323 -15.38 2.25 21.69
CA ILE A 323 -16.55 2.83 22.36
C ILE A 323 -16.14 4.11 23.11
N LEU A 324 -14.98 4.10 23.77
CA LEU A 324 -14.44 5.28 24.44
C LEU A 324 -14.17 6.41 23.43
N PHE A 325 -13.52 6.13 22.30
CA PHE A 325 -13.32 7.10 21.23
C PHE A 325 -14.64 7.62 20.64
N ALA A 326 -15.61 6.74 20.41
CA ALA A 326 -16.93 7.15 19.94
C ALA A 326 -17.66 8.02 20.97
N ALA A 327 -17.56 7.70 22.26
CA ALA A 327 -18.12 8.49 23.35
C ALA A 327 -17.43 9.86 23.47
N ILE A 328 -16.12 9.93 23.32
CA ILE A 328 -15.37 11.20 23.30
C ILE A 328 -15.82 12.08 22.11
N ILE A 329 -15.92 11.49 20.91
CA ILE A 329 -16.40 12.22 19.72
C ILE A 329 -17.84 12.71 19.95
N LEU A 330 -18.71 11.89 20.50
CA LEU A 330 -20.08 12.25 20.79
C LEU A 330 -20.16 13.37 21.86
N ALA A 331 -19.31 13.32 22.88
CA ALA A 331 -19.19 14.35 23.89
C ALA A 331 -18.68 15.68 23.29
N ILE A 332 -17.69 15.65 22.43
CA ILE A 332 -17.21 16.86 21.72
C ILE A 332 -18.32 17.43 20.84
N LEU A 333 -19.05 16.59 20.10
CA LEU A 333 -20.17 17.01 19.27
C LEU A 333 -21.32 17.60 20.11
N SER A 334 -21.63 17.03 21.28
CA SER A 334 -22.66 17.55 22.18
C SER A 334 -22.29 18.90 22.80
N VAL A 335 -21.03 19.08 23.19
CA VAL A 335 -20.51 20.37 23.68
C VAL A 335 -20.54 21.42 22.56
N ALA A 336 -20.11 21.08 21.35
CA ALA A 336 -20.19 21.98 20.20
C ALA A 336 -21.63 22.37 19.87
N ALA A 337 -22.57 21.43 19.93
CA ALA A 337 -23.99 21.70 19.73
C ALA A 337 -24.59 22.61 20.85
N ALA A 338 -24.19 22.38 22.10
CA ALA A 338 -24.63 23.21 23.24
C ALA A 338 -24.10 24.64 23.14
N LEU A 339 -22.83 24.83 22.75
CA LEU A 339 -22.22 26.13 22.51
C LEU A 339 -22.89 26.86 21.33
N ALA A 340 -23.20 26.15 20.26
CA ALA A 340 -23.92 26.68 19.12
C ALA A 340 -25.37 27.12 19.53
N TYR A 341 -26.05 26.29 20.31
CA TYR A 341 -27.39 26.62 20.82
C TYR A 341 -27.37 27.83 21.72
N LYS A 342 -26.41 27.97 22.64
CA LYS A 342 -26.22 29.14 23.51
C LYS A 342 -25.97 30.41 22.70
N LYS A 343 -25.11 30.34 21.64
CA LYS A 343 -24.86 31.47 20.75
C LYS A 343 -26.09 31.86 19.93
N TYR A 344 -26.86 30.87 19.45
CA TYR A 344 -28.07 31.11 18.68
C TYR A 344 -29.24 31.65 19.56
N GLY A 345 -29.34 31.16 20.79
CA GLY A 345 -30.30 31.67 21.78
C GLY A 345 -30.02 33.12 22.20
N ALA A 346 -28.73 33.48 22.36
CA ALA A 346 -28.31 34.83 22.65
C ALA A 346 -28.61 35.81 21.50
N VAL A 347 -28.41 35.40 20.25
CA VAL A 347 -28.74 36.21 19.05
C VAL A 347 -30.24 36.45 18.95
N LYS A 348 -31.07 35.45 19.26
CA LYS A 348 -32.53 35.57 19.20
C LYS A 348 -33.09 36.46 20.32
N SER A 349 -32.46 36.49 21.51
CA SER A 349 -32.84 37.39 22.61
C SER A 349 -32.50 38.85 22.32
N VAL A 350 -31.39 39.14 21.63
CA VAL A 350 -30.98 40.49 21.21
C VAL A 350 -31.94 41.03 20.15
N SER A 351 -32.24 40.20 19.12
CA SER A 351 -33.22 40.57 18.07
C SER A 351 -34.63 40.77 18.61
N GLY A 352 -35.04 39.99 19.63
CA GLY A 352 -36.33 40.19 20.33
C GLY A 352 -36.38 41.46 21.15
N ALA A 353 -35.27 41.89 21.75
CA ALA A 353 -35.18 43.12 22.55
C ALA A 353 -35.22 44.40 21.68
N GLU A 354 -34.53 44.35 20.50
CA GLU A 354 -34.61 45.48 19.54
C GLU A 354 -36.00 45.63 18.92
N GLY A 355 -36.68 44.52 18.61
CA GLY A 355 -38.06 44.54 18.13
C GLY A 355 -39.07 45.09 19.17
N ALA A 356 -38.85 44.79 20.44
CA ALA A 356 -39.69 45.32 21.55
C ALA A 356 -39.41 46.81 21.79
N ALA A 357 -38.14 47.26 21.71
CA ALA A 357 -37.81 48.68 21.90
C ALA A 357 -38.35 49.56 20.76
N THR A 358 -38.34 49.10 19.52
CA THR A 358 -38.94 49.80 18.38
C THR A 358 -40.47 49.85 18.45
N ALA A 359 -41.11 48.80 18.94
CA ALA A 359 -42.59 48.80 19.15
C ALA A 359 -43.02 49.74 20.25
N VAL A 360 -42.29 49.86 21.37
CA VAL A 360 -42.55 50.79 22.46
C VAL A 360 -42.37 52.25 22.03
N SER A 361 -41.31 52.52 21.24
CA SER A 361 -41.06 53.87 20.65
C SER A 361 -42.19 54.30 19.69
N ALA A 362 -42.66 53.37 18.84
CA ALA A 362 -43.78 53.65 17.92
C ALA A 362 -45.11 53.85 18.61
N ALA A 363 -45.37 53.17 19.73
CA ALA A 363 -46.54 53.34 20.53
C ALA A 363 -46.57 54.70 21.30
N SER A 364 -45.41 55.13 21.85
CA SER A 364 -45.22 56.42 22.48
C SER A 364 -45.41 57.61 21.51
N ALA A 365 -44.88 57.45 20.26
CA ALA A 365 -45.07 58.46 19.23
C ALA A 365 -46.53 58.61 18.79
N LYS A 366 -47.32 57.53 18.73
CA LYS A 366 -48.74 57.55 18.46
C LYS A 366 -49.55 58.21 19.60
N GLN A 367 -49.15 57.99 20.84
CA GLN A 367 -49.87 58.58 22.04
C GLN A 367 -49.61 60.06 22.15
N ASN A 368 -48.40 60.55 21.79
CA ASN A 368 -48.10 61.96 21.77
C ASN A 368 -48.77 62.72 20.61
N ALA A 369 -49.00 62.05 19.47
CA ALA A 369 -49.77 62.63 18.36
C ALA A 369 -51.30 62.77 18.66
N ALA A 370 -51.83 61.83 19.43
CA ALA A 370 -53.24 61.87 19.85
C ALA A 370 -53.56 62.90 21.02
N ALA A 371 -52.52 63.40 21.70
CA ALA A 371 -52.67 64.40 22.77
C ALA A 371 -52.48 65.86 22.23
N ALA A 372 -52.18 66.03 20.96
CA ALA A 372 -51.93 67.33 20.30
C ALA A 372 -53.11 67.76 19.38
N THR A 373 -54.17 66.97 19.28
CA THR A 373 -55.48 67.29 18.66
C THR A 373 -56.55 67.46 19.73
#